data_743db6a8594982a566ca10acbe64b8c9
#
_entry.id   743db6a8594982a566ca10acbe64b8c9
#
_cell.length_a   1.000
_cell.length_b   1.000
_cell.length_c   1.000
_cell.angle_alpha   90.00
_cell.angle_beta   90.00
_cell.angle_gamma   90.00
#
_symmetry.space_group_name_H-M   'P 1'
#
loop_
_entity.id
_entity.type
_entity.pdbx_description
1 polymer ?
#
loop_
_entity_poly.entity_id
_entity_poly.type
_entity_poly.pdbx_seq_one_letter_code
_entity_poly.pdbx_strand_id
1 'polypeptide(L)'
;STQSRSSAASDVYKRQVLQNRVTGNRWQTEGYLRCTVYYQSEEPGARLLRTEQKFAFEKSVELPAGQYAEGPAQVWGEPEYCNCRAVSEHRIDLRGAYILCAAVAVRRELELLTSLADCGIEQYTRILQGMQCAVTEEKTLTAESSAALPAAGENVLDITGSFTAGSIVLAAGQASVQGTLQLQICSQNSDSGELTVRSKDCLLYTSDAADDLLCV
;
A
#
# COMPACT_ATOMS: atom_id res chain seq x y z
N SER A 1 38.94 -0.29 24.59
CA SER A 1 37.48 -0.47 24.40
C SER A 1 37.17 -0.28 22.93
N THR A 2 37.00 -1.40 22.26
CA THR A 2 36.57 -1.46 20.86
C THR A 2 35.07 -1.13 20.87
N GLN A 3 34.73 0.05 20.37
CA GLN A 3 33.32 0.39 20.08
C GLN A 3 32.87 -0.52 18.95
N SER A 4 32.05 -1.52 19.26
CA SER A 4 31.39 -2.30 18.22
C SER A 4 30.40 -1.39 17.52
N ARG A 5 30.62 -1.14 16.24
CA ARG A 5 29.69 -0.44 15.36
C ARG A 5 28.72 -1.49 14.82
N SER A 6 27.47 -1.39 15.16
CA SER A 6 26.43 -2.17 14.49
C SER A 6 25.89 -1.37 13.31
N SER A 7 25.78 -1.99 12.14
CA SER A 7 25.10 -1.39 11.01
C SER A 7 23.61 -1.81 11.07
N ALA A 8 22.73 -0.84 10.91
CA ALA A 8 21.30 -1.06 10.85
C ALA A 8 20.75 -0.39 9.59
N ALA A 9 19.90 -1.11 8.88
CA ALA A 9 19.13 -0.59 7.77
C ALA A 9 17.64 -0.77 8.10
N SER A 10 16.83 0.25 7.83
CA SER A 10 15.40 0.14 7.93
C SER A 10 14.80 0.06 6.54
N ASP A 11 13.92 -0.88 6.34
CA ASP A 11 13.14 -0.97 5.12
C ASP A 11 11.68 -1.29 5.44
N VAL A 12 10.81 -0.74 4.61
CA VAL A 12 9.39 -1.05 4.43
C VAL A 12 8.45 -0.72 5.59
N TYR A 13 7.73 0.38 5.42
CA TYR A 13 6.48 0.61 6.13
C TYR A 13 5.35 -0.19 5.49
N LYS A 14 4.82 -1.17 6.19
CA LYS A 14 3.51 -1.75 5.88
C LYS A 14 2.46 -0.98 6.67
N ARG A 15 1.53 -0.33 5.96
CA ARG A 15 0.39 0.34 6.58
C ARG A 15 -0.74 -0.65 6.80
N GLN A 16 -1.33 -0.61 7.98
CA GLN A 16 -2.58 -1.28 8.28
C GLN A 16 -3.57 -0.23 8.79
N VAL A 17 -4.60 0.05 8.02
CA VAL A 17 -5.71 0.91 8.43
C VAL A 17 -6.71 0.05 9.19
N LEU A 18 -7.05 0.44 10.42
CA LEU A 18 -8.04 -0.23 11.26
C LEU A 18 -9.41 0.43 11.11
N GLN A 19 -9.41 1.75 11.09
CA GLN A 19 -10.61 2.55 10.90
C GLN A 19 -10.35 3.64 9.86
N ASN A 20 -11.31 3.85 8.99
CA ASN A 20 -11.27 4.85 7.96
C ASN A 20 -12.70 5.23 7.59
N ARG A 21 -13.15 6.40 8.02
CA ARG A 21 -14.55 6.81 7.85
C ARG A 21 -14.68 8.31 7.63
N VAL A 22 -15.60 8.65 6.73
CA VAL A 22 -16.11 10.01 6.56
C VAL A 22 -17.49 10.08 7.20
N THR A 23 -17.68 11.06 8.08
CA THR A 23 -18.96 11.34 8.75
C THR A 23 -19.20 12.83 8.73
N GLY A 24 -20.26 13.27 8.04
CA GLY A 24 -20.51 14.69 7.82
C GLY A 24 -19.34 15.35 7.08
N ASN A 25 -18.73 16.36 7.67
CA ASN A 25 -17.57 17.06 7.12
C ASN A 25 -16.24 16.63 7.76
N ARG A 26 -16.17 15.44 8.34
CA ARG A 26 -14.97 14.97 9.04
C ARG A 26 -14.52 13.62 8.54
N TRP A 27 -13.25 13.53 8.18
CA TRP A 27 -12.58 12.27 7.91
C TRP A 27 -11.76 11.85 9.12
N GLN A 28 -11.95 10.62 9.56
CA GLN A 28 -11.24 10.00 10.67
C GLN A 28 -10.56 8.73 10.19
N THR A 29 -9.33 8.54 10.58
CA THR A 29 -8.57 7.32 10.29
C THR A 29 -7.63 6.98 11.43
N GLU A 30 -7.53 5.69 11.72
CA GLU A 30 -6.59 5.13 12.68
C GLU A 30 -5.97 3.85 12.16
N GLY A 31 -4.80 3.52 12.65
CA GLY A 31 -4.11 2.31 12.24
C GLY A 31 -2.69 2.22 12.77
N TYR A 32 -1.91 1.40 12.11
CA TYR A 32 -0.50 1.19 12.43
C TYR A 32 0.37 1.30 11.20
N LEU A 33 1.53 1.92 11.40
CA LEU A 33 2.67 1.79 10.51
C LEU A 33 3.59 0.72 11.09
N ARG A 34 3.94 -0.26 10.27
CA ARG A 34 4.87 -1.32 10.65
C ARG A 34 6.21 -1.04 9.97
N CYS A 35 7.23 -0.82 10.78
CA CYS A 35 8.59 -0.63 10.33
C CYS A 35 9.41 -1.88 10.62
N THR A 36 10.06 -2.43 9.61
CA THR A 36 10.98 -3.55 9.74
C THR A 36 12.40 -3.01 9.80
N VAL A 37 13.17 -3.45 10.77
CA VAL A 37 14.56 -3.07 10.97
C VAL A 37 15.43 -4.31 10.85
N TYR A 38 16.44 -4.22 10.00
CA TYR A 38 17.49 -5.22 9.88
C TYR A 38 18.77 -4.69 10.55
N TYR A 39 19.39 -5.51 11.34
CA TYR A 39 20.63 -5.14 12.04
C TYR A 39 21.56 -6.34 12.14
N GLN A 40 22.83 -6.05 12.18
CA GLN A 40 23.91 -7.03 12.25
C GLN A 40 24.99 -6.54 13.19
N SER A 41 25.56 -7.45 13.98
CA SER A 41 26.79 -7.20 14.74
C SER A 41 27.99 -7.09 13.79
N GLU A 42 29.01 -6.35 14.19
CA GLU A 42 30.27 -6.24 13.43
C GLU A 42 31.17 -7.50 13.56
N GLU A 43 30.75 -8.48 14.31
CA GLU A 43 31.50 -9.72 14.41
C GLU A 43 31.53 -10.47 13.07
N PRO A 44 32.70 -11.02 12.69
CA PRO A 44 32.81 -11.82 11.48
C PRO A 44 31.80 -12.99 11.49
N GLY A 45 31.00 -13.11 10.43
CA GLY A 45 29.98 -14.18 10.33
C GLY A 45 28.69 -13.92 11.13
N ALA A 46 28.53 -12.73 11.70
CA ALA A 46 27.28 -12.38 12.39
C ALA A 46 26.09 -12.48 11.44
N ARG A 47 25.00 -13.05 11.94
CA ARG A 47 23.75 -13.15 11.18
C ARG A 47 23.02 -11.82 11.15
N LEU A 48 22.36 -11.54 10.05
CA LEU A 48 21.41 -10.45 9.96
C LEU A 48 20.18 -10.80 10.80
N LEU A 49 19.83 -9.92 11.72
CA LEU A 49 18.67 -10.04 12.57
C LEU A 49 17.58 -9.08 12.09
N ARG A 50 16.34 -9.46 12.31
CA ARG A 50 15.16 -8.69 11.94
C ARG A 50 14.31 -8.42 13.16
N THR A 51 13.85 -7.19 13.31
CA THR A 51 12.84 -6.81 14.29
C THR A 51 11.77 -5.94 13.64
N GLU A 52 10.57 -5.98 14.20
CA GLU A 52 9.46 -5.13 13.76
C GLU A 52 9.03 -4.19 14.86
N GLN A 53 8.81 -2.93 14.49
CA GLN A 53 8.24 -1.91 15.36
C GLN A 53 6.93 -1.41 14.77
N LYS A 54 5.89 -1.31 15.61
CA LYS A 54 4.59 -0.76 15.25
C LYS A 54 4.44 0.65 15.80
N PHE A 55 4.01 1.56 14.95
CA PHE A 55 3.70 2.94 15.31
C PHE A 55 2.22 3.18 15.07
N ALA A 56 1.46 3.41 16.14
CA ALA A 56 0.06 3.76 16.03
C ALA A 56 -0.09 5.18 15.44
N PHE A 57 -1.09 5.37 14.60
CA PHE A 57 -1.51 6.70 14.16
C PHE A 57 -3.03 6.84 14.31
N GLU A 58 -3.43 8.05 14.64
CA GLU A 58 -4.80 8.49 14.65
C GLU A 58 -4.85 9.90 14.06
N LYS A 59 -5.73 10.12 13.10
CA LYS A 59 -5.93 11.41 12.46
C LYS A 59 -7.42 11.71 12.29
N SER A 60 -7.75 12.95 12.59
CA SER A 60 -9.06 13.51 12.33
C SER A 60 -8.88 14.82 11.57
N VAL A 61 -9.45 14.92 10.39
CA VAL A 61 -9.31 16.05 9.49
C VAL A 61 -10.69 16.61 9.19
N GLU A 62 -10.86 17.89 9.37
CA GLU A 62 -12.05 18.60 8.93
C GLU A 62 -11.97 18.87 7.43
N LEU A 63 -13.00 18.45 6.72
CA LEU A 63 -13.10 18.62 5.28
C LEU A 63 -13.71 19.98 4.95
N PRO A 64 -13.38 20.59 3.82
CA PRO A 64 -14.03 21.82 3.37
C PRO A 64 -15.55 21.68 3.31
N ALA A 65 -16.28 22.81 3.35
CA ALA A 65 -17.72 22.78 3.25
C ALA A 65 -18.21 22.04 1.99
N GLY A 66 -19.08 21.04 2.16
CA GLY A 66 -19.59 20.21 1.07
C GLY A 66 -20.47 19.07 1.59
N GLN A 67 -21.13 18.40 0.67
CA GLN A 67 -21.88 17.17 0.96
C GLN A 67 -21.00 15.98 0.60
N TYR A 68 -20.51 15.28 1.61
CA TYR A 68 -19.65 14.12 1.43
C TYR A 68 -20.43 12.82 1.50
N ALA A 69 -20.02 11.84 0.70
CA ALA A 69 -20.52 10.49 0.85
C ALA A 69 -20.02 9.92 2.18
N GLU A 70 -20.95 9.45 3.02
CA GLU A 70 -20.61 8.73 4.24
C GLU A 70 -20.02 7.37 3.89
N GLY A 71 -18.98 6.98 4.62
CA GLY A 71 -18.32 5.69 4.43
C GLY A 71 -16.80 5.79 4.44
N PRO A 72 -16.12 4.75 3.93
CA PRO A 72 -14.67 4.75 3.86
C PRO A 72 -14.15 5.72 2.79
N ALA A 73 -13.10 6.47 3.12
CA ALA A 73 -12.32 7.20 2.14
C ALA A 73 -11.34 6.25 1.44
N GLN A 74 -10.92 6.56 0.22
CA GLN A 74 -9.79 5.88 -0.39
C GLN A 74 -8.52 6.42 0.25
N VAL A 75 -7.75 5.56 0.94
CA VAL A 75 -6.55 5.97 1.69
C VAL A 75 -5.32 5.31 1.09
N TRP A 76 -4.26 6.08 0.89
CA TRP A 76 -2.93 5.60 0.49
C TRP A 76 -1.86 6.40 1.20
N GLY A 77 -0.62 6.07 0.98
CA GLY A 77 0.49 6.83 1.52
C GLY A 77 1.82 6.15 1.29
N GLU A 78 2.86 6.90 1.55
CA GLU A 78 4.23 6.49 1.35
C GLU A 78 5.15 7.03 2.45
N PRO A 79 6.27 6.36 2.73
CA PRO A 79 7.28 6.91 3.62
C PRO A 79 7.96 8.10 2.96
N GLU A 80 8.04 9.22 3.68
CA GLU A 80 8.83 10.38 3.27
C GLU A 80 10.32 10.12 3.54
N TYR A 81 10.62 9.63 4.72
CA TYR A 81 11.94 9.13 5.08
C TYR A 81 11.85 8.17 6.26
N CYS A 82 12.84 7.27 6.36
CA CYS A 82 13.07 6.44 7.54
C CYS A 82 14.56 6.31 7.79
N ASN A 83 14.98 6.69 8.98
CA ASN A 83 16.34 6.57 9.43
C ASN A 83 16.39 5.66 10.66
N CYS A 84 17.35 4.76 10.67
CA CYS A 84 17.67 4.02 11.87
C CYS A 84 19.13 4.19 12.24
N ARG A 85 19.40 4.22 13.53
CA ARG A 85 20.74 4.38 14.07
C ARG A 85 20.93 3.47 15.27
N ALA A 86 21.93 2.64 15.24
CA ALA A 86 22.38 1.93 16.43
C ALA A 86 23.02 2.91 17.40
N VAL A 87 22.51 3.00 18.61
CA VAL A 87 22.97 3.90 19.67
C VAL A 87 23.83 3.16 20.67
N SER A 88 23.55 1.88 20.90
CA SER A 88 24.32 0.98 21.73
C SER A 88 24.15 -0.45 21.24
N GLU A 89 24.83 -1.40 21.87
CA GLU A 89 24.72 -2.84 21.56
C GLU A 89 23.29 -3.39 21.68
N HIS A 90 22.42 -2.71 22.44
CA HIS A 90 21.06 -3.15 22.72
C HIS A 90 20.00 -2.12 22.33
N ARG A 91 20.39 -1.04 21.63
CA ARG A 91 19.45 0.03 21.31
C ARG A 91 19.61 0.56 19.91
N ILE A 92 18.52 0.54 19.17
CA ILE A 92 18.36 1.15 17.87
C ILE A 92 17.31 2.24 17.96
N ASP A 93 17.65 3.48 17.60
CA ASP A 93 16.71 4.57 17.49
C ASP A 93 16.19 4.63 16.06
N LEU A 94 14.86 4.74 15.94
CA LEU A 94 14.13 4.89 14.68
C LEU A 94 13.53 6.29 14.61
N ARG A 95 13.70 6.94 13.46
CA ARG A 95 13.06 8.22 13.18
C ARG A 95 12.59 8.23 11.73
N GLY A 96 11.34 8.64 11.51
CA GLY A 96 10.77 8.69 10.17
C GLY A 96 9.56 9.59 10.08
N ALA A 97 9.15 9.88 8.84
CA ALA A 97 7.90 10.53 8.51
C ALA A 97 7.18 9.71 7.43
N TYR A 98 5.86 9.71 7.51
CA TYR A 98 4.99 9.02 6.59
C TYR A 98 3.89 9.98 6.11
N ILE A 99 3.74 10.11 4.81
CA ILE A 99 2.69 10.89 4.19
C ILE A 99 1.45 10.00 4.08
N LEU A 100 0.35 10.45 4.66
CA LEU A 100 -0.95 9.78 4.56
C LEU A 100 -1.87 10.64 3.72
N CYS A 101 -2.39 10.09 2.63
CA CYS A 101 -3.29 10.73 1.70
C CYS A 101 -4.66 10.07 1.75
N ALA A 102 -5.71 10.87 1.49
CA ALA A 102 -7.05 10.34 1.33
C ALA A 102 -7.79 11.06 0.19
N ALA A 103 -8.60 10.29 -0.54
CA ALA A 103 -9.59 10.83 -1.47
C ALA A 103 -10.98 10.57 -0.93
N VAL A 104 -11.78 11.62 -0.88
CA VAL A 104 -13.15 11.58 -0.37
C VAL A 104 -14.10 11.99 -1.48
N ALA A 105 -15.17 11.21 -1.68
CA ALA A 105 -16.19 11.52 -2.67
C ALA A 105 -17.08 12.67 -2.20
N VAL A 106 -17.27 13.67 -3.05
CA VAL A 106 -18.12 14.83 -2.81
C VAL A 106 -19.30 14.79 -3.76
N ARG A 107 -20.50 14.88 -3.21
CA ARG A 107 -21.71 15.06 -4.00
C ARG A 107 -21.84 16.53 -4.39
N ARG A 108 -21.99 16.79 -5.67
CA ARG A 108 -22.28 18.13 -6.19
C ARG A 108 -23.52 18.05 -7.06
N GLU A 109 -24.42 18.99 -6.84
CA GLU A 109 -25.55 19.25 -7.71
C GLU A 109 -25.20 20.45 -8.58
N LEU A 110 -25.36 20.29 -9.88
CA LEU A 110 -25.11 21.33 -10.86
C LEU A 110 -26.44 21.63 -11.58
N GLU A 111 -26.86 22.88 -11.54
CA GLU A 111 -27.93 23.36 -12.37
C GLU A 111 -27.34 23.80 -13.72
N LEU A 112 -27.77 23.18 -14.79
CA LEU A 112 -27.35 23.49 -16.15
C LEU A 112 -28.52 24.04 -16.94
N LEU A 113 -28.31 25.16 -17.60
CA LEU A 113 -29.25 25.69 -18.56
C LEU A 113 -29.19 24.81 -19.81
N THR A 114 -30.25 24.08 -20.11
CA THR A 114 -30.29 23.16 -21.25
C THR A 114 -30.96 23.76 -22.47
N SER A 115 -31.92 24.67 -22.27
CA SER A 115 -32.59 25.39 -23.35
C SER A 115 -33.26 26.66 -22.84
N LEU A 116 -33.46 27.61 -23.70
CA LEU A 116 -34.27 28.81 -23.49
C LEU A 116 -35.44 28.80 -24.49
N ALA A 117 -36.66 28.94 -23.97
CA ALA A 117 -37.84 29.04 -24.83
C ALA A 117 -38.20 30.53 -25.07
N ASP A 118 -38.72 30.83 -26.24
CA ASP A 118 -39.37 32.12 -26.61
C ASP A 118 -38.52 33.40 -26.41
N CYS A 119 -37.21 33.29 -26.47
CA CYS A 119 -36.33 34.44 -26.24
C CYS A 119 -35.80 35.12 -27.50
N GLY A 120 -36.15 34.64 -28.70
CA GLY A 120 -35.75 35.25 -29.99
C GLY A 120 -34.25 35.33 -30.24
N ILE A 121 -33.47 34.52 -29.53
CA ILE A 121 -32.01 34.47 -29.68
C ILE A 121 -31.56 33.15 -30.30
N GLU A 122 -30.47 33.17 -31.00
CA GLU A 122 -29.84 31.96 -31.53
C GLU A 122 -29.17 31.18 -30.39
N GLN A 123 -29.44 29.87 -30.31
CA GLN A 123 -28.94 29.01 -29.23
C GLN A 123 -27.92 28.03 -29.80
N TYR A 124 -26.78 27.95 -29.12
CA TYR A 124 -25.74 26.96 -29.42
C TYR A 124 -25.70 25.97 -28.27
N THR A 125 -26.00 24.70 -28.55
CA THR A 125 -25.97 23.62 -27.54
C THR A 125 -24.67 22.82 -27.69
N ARG A 126 -24.04 22.51 -26.58
CA ARG A 126 -22.85 21.67 -26.53
C ARG A 126 -23.12 20.46 -25.65
N ILE A 127 -22.84 19.27 -26.16
CA ILE A 127 -22.89 18.07 -25.40
C ILE A 127 -21.63 18.00 -24.50
N LEU A 128 -21.84 17.93 -23.20
CA LEU A 128 -20.77 17.71 -22.22
C LEU A 128 -20.79 16.24 -21.81
N GLN A 129 -19.66 15.58 -21.97
CA GLN A 129 -19.45 14.23 -21.44
C GLN A 129 -18.65 14.35 -20.15
N GLY A 130 -19.11 13.71 -19.12
CA GLY A 130 -18.45 13.66 -17.83
C GLY A 130 -18.32 12.21 -17.33
N MET A 131 -17.34 11.97 -16.46
CA MET A 131 -17.20 10.74 -15.74
C MET A 131 -17.70 10.93 -14.33
N GLN A 132 -18.43 9.93 -13.83
CA GLN A 132 -18.92 9.90 -12.45
C GLN A 132 -18.43 8.63 -11.81
N CYS A 133 -18.04 8.70 -10.53
CA CYS A 133 -17.73 7.52 -9.76
C CYS A 133 -19.02 6.75 -9.49
N ALA A 134 -19.13 5.54 -10.03
CA ALA A 134 -20.30 4.69 -9.84
C ALA A 134 -20.23 3.90 -8.53
N VAL A 135 -19.04 3.39 -8.20
CA VAL A 135 -18.79 2.59 -7.01
C VAL A 135 -17.31 2.69 -6.63
N THR A 136 -17.05 2.63 -5.34
CA THR A 136 -15.71 2.43 -4.78
C THR A 136 -15.78 1.22 -3.88
N GLU A 137 -14.98 0.20 -4.17
CA GLU A 137 -14.93 -1.04 -3.40
C GLU A 137 -13.47 -1.39 -3.10
N GLU A 138 -13.22 -1.92 -1.91
CA GLU A 138 -11.93 -2.46 -1.50
C GLU A 138 -12.07 -3.97 -1.33
N LYS A 139 -11.24 -4.74 -2.02
CA LYS A 139 -11.25 -6.19 -1.97
C LYS A 139 -9.87 -6.73 -1.63
N THR A 140 -9.81 -7.64 -0.67
CA THR A 140 -8.58 -8.36 -0.35
C THR A 140 -8.47 -9.57 -1.25
N LEU A 141 -7.34 -9.69 -1.96
CA LEU A 141 -7.01 -10.85 -2.75
C LEU A 141 -5.96 -11.68 -2.01
N THR A 142 -6.17 -12.99 -1.97
CA THR A 142 -5.22 -13.92 -1.38
C THR A 142 -4.62 -14.78 -2.48
N ALA A 143 -3.30 -14.91 -2.49
CA ALA A 143 -2.58 -15.80 -3.39
C ALA A 143 -1.62 -16.67 -2.60
N GLU A 144 -1.53 -17.94 -2.98
CA GLU A 144 -0.56 -18.88 -2.43
C GLU A 144 0.44 -19.28 -3.51
N SER A 145 1.70 -19.27 -3.19
CA SER A 145 2.78 -19.69 -4.09
C SER A 145 3.91 -20.33 -3.32
N SER A 146 4.57 -21.29 -3.94
CA SER A 146 5.77 -21.93 -3.41
C SER A 146 6.99 -21.51 -4.21
N ALA A 147 8.11 -21.26 -3.54
CA ALA A 147 9.40 -21.04 -4.16
C ALA A 147 10.43 -21.99 -3.55
N ALA A 148 11.20 -22.68 -4.40
CA ALA A 148 12.29 -23.50 -3.93
C ALA A 148 13.46 -22.61 -3.49
N LEU A 149 14.01 -22.88 -2.32
CA LEU A 149 15.28 -22.31 -1.88
C LEU A 149 16.41 -23.14 -2.48
N PRO A 150 17.38 -22.54 -3.19
CA PRO A 150 18.36 -23.29 -3.98
C PRO A 150 19.48 -23.95 -3.18
N ALA A 151 19.72 -23.52 -1.96
CA ALA A 151 20.78 -24.08 -1.14
C ALA A 151 20.27 -24.55 0.22
N ALA A 152 20.78 -25.67 0.68
CA ALA A 152 20.64 -26.09 2.07
C ALA A 152 21.29 -25.02 2.95
N GLY A 153 20.61 -24.58 4.02
CA GLY A 153 21.13 -23.56 4.94
C GLY A 153 20.75 -22.10 4.59
N GLU A 154 19.92 -21.86 3.58
CA GLU A 154 19.35 -20.52 3.37
C GLU A 154 18.20 -20.24 4.35
N ASN A 155 18.31 -19.10 5.02
CA ASN A 155 17.27 -18.56 5.86
C ASN A 155 16.56 -17.41 5.15
N VAL A 156 15.23 -17.50 5.01
CA VAL A 156 14.43 -16.39 4.51
C VAL A 156 14.32 -15.31 5.58
N LEU A 157 14.77 -14.13 5.24
CA LEU A 157 14.73 -12.95 6.11
C LEU A 157 13.45 -12.16 5.94
N ASP A 158 13.04 -11.96 4.67
CA ASP A 158 11.84 -11.18 4.35
C ASP A 158 11.28 -11.59 2.99
N ILE A 159 9.96 -11.36 2.85
CA ILE A 159 9.25 -11.46 1.59
C ILE A 159 8.44 -10.19 1.43
N THR A 160 8.73 -9.43 0.38
CA THR A 160 7.98 -8.25 -0.01
C THR A 160 7.24 -8.50 -1.31
N GLY A 161 6.09 -7.87 -1.48
CA GLY A 161 5.28 -8.00 -2.69
C GLY A 161 4.77 -6.66 -3.16
N SER A 162 4.79 -6.45 -4.47
CA SER A 162 4.16 -5.32 -5.14
C SER A 162 3.20 -5.82 -6.21
N PHE A 163 1.99 -5.27 -6.26
CA PHE A 163 1.00 -5.62 -7.27
C PHE A 163 0.93 -4.52 -8.32
N THR A 164 0.98 -4.93 -9.57
CA THR A 164 0.80 -4.04 -10.73
C THR A 164 -0.44 -4.50 -11.51
N ALA A 165 -1.46 -3.64 -11.57
CA ALA A 165 -2.62 -3.91 -12.39
C ALA A 165 -2.25 -3.83 -13.88
N GLY A 166 -2.58 -4.88 -14.64
CA GLY A 166 -2.35 -4.97 -16.08
C GLY A 166 -3.58 -4.55 -16.88
N SER A 167 -4.69 -5.28 -16.73
CA SER A 167 -5.95 -4.99 -17.43
C SER A 167 -7.12 -4.91 -16.47
N ILE A 168 -8.05 -4.01 -16.77
CA ILE A 168 -9.32 -3.86 -16.05
C ILE A 168 -10.42 -4.00 -17.08
N VAL A 169 -11.30 -4.99 -16.91
CA VAL A 169 -12.44 -5.23 -17.78
C VAL A 169 -13.71 -4.98 -17.00
N LEU A 170 -14.55 -4.08 -17.49
CA LEU A 170 -15.86 -3.79 -16.93
C LEU A 170 -16.91 -4.51 -17.74
N ALA A 171 -17.71 -5.35 -17.11
CA ALA A 171 -18.87 -6.01 -17.66
C ALA A 171 -20.09 -5.66 -16.81
N ALA A 172 -21.30 -6.01 -17.27
CA ALA A 172 -22.54 -5.65 -16.59
C ALA A 172 -22.54 -6.02 -15.10
N GLY A 173 -22.30 -5.03 -14.23
CA GLY A 173 -22.28 -5.18 -12.78
C GLY A 173 -21.02 -5.80 -12.16
N GLN A 174 -19.99 -6.03 -12.97
CA GLN A 174 -18.74 -6.65 -12.51
C GLN A 174 -17.51 -5.90 -13.02
N ALA A 175 -16.46 -5.86 -12.21
CA ALA A 175 -15.12 -5.41 -12.60
C ALA A 175 -14.13 -6.54 -12.40
N SER A 176 -13.49 -6.97 -13.47
CA SER A 176 -12.40 -7.95 -13.43
C SER A 176 -11.08 -7.26 -13.57
N VAL A 177 -10.17 -7.51 -12.65
CA VAL A 177 -8.81 -6.96 -12.65
C VAL A 177 -7.82 -8.11 -12.83
N GLN A 178 -6.96 -7.98 -13.81
CA GLN A 178 -5.82 -8.85 -14.00
C GLN A 178 -4.55 -8.06 -13.72
N GLY A 179 -3.59 -8.68 -13.05
CA GLY A 179 -2.33 -8.03 -12.75
C GLY A 179 -1.24 -9.02 -12.37
N THR A 180 -0.07 -8.49 -12.09
CA THR A 180 1.09 -9.27 -11.68
C THR A 180 1.46 -8.90 -10.25
N LEU A 181 1.54 -9.90 -9.39
CA LEU A 181 2.14 -9.80 -8.06
C LEU A 181 3.62 -10.18 -8.19
N GLN A 182 4.49 -9.21 -8.05
CA GLN A 182 5.93 -9.44 -8.00
C GLN A 182 6.35 -9.65 -6.55
N LEU A 183 6.89 -10.81 -6.25
CA LEU A 183 7.43 -11.17 -4.95
C LEU A 183 8.95 -11.02 -4.98
N GLN A 184 9.51 -10.37 -3.97
CA GLN A 184 10.95 -10.34 -3.71
C GLN A 184 11.22 -11.11 -2.42
N ILE A 185 12.06 -12.12 -2.52
CA ILE A 185 12.46 -12.99 -1.43
C ILE A 185 13.91 -12.66 -1.07
N CYS A 186 14.12 -12.12 0.12
CA CYS A 186 15.43 -11.87 0.67
C CYS A 186 15.82 -13.03 1.57
N SER A 187 16.95 -13.66 1.29
CA SER A 187 17.49 -14.77 2.09
C SER A 187 18.96 -14.56 2.42
N GLN A 188 19.42 -15.17 3.50
CA GLN A 188 20.82 -15.21 3.90
C GLN A 188 21.30 -16.64 4.01
N ASN A 189 22.45 -16.93 3.40
CA ASN A 189 23.13 -18.20 3.60
C ASN A 189 23.74 -18.25 5.01
N SER A 190 23.43 -19.30 5.76
CA SER A 190 23.86 -19.46 7.14
C SER A 190 25.38 -19.65 7.29
N ASP A 191 26.03 -20.20 6.28
CA ASP A 191 27.46 -20.55 6.32
C ASP A 191 28.35 -19.40 5.83
N SER A 192 27.94 -18.77 4.70
CA SER A 192 28.72 -17.67 4.10
C SER A 192 28.29 -16.29 4.58
N GLY A 193 27.09 -16.17 5.16
CA GLY A 193 26.49 -14.87 5.50
C GLY A 193 26.03 -14.05 4.29
N GLU A 194 26.14 -14.60 3.08
CA GLU A 194 25.79 -13.94 1.83
C GLU A 194 24.29 -13.69 1.73
N LEU A 195 23.92 -12.46 1.34
CA LEU A 195 22.54 -12.06 1.10
C LEU A 195 22.17 -12.27 -0.36
N THR A 196 21.05 -12.89 -0.59
CA THR A 196 20.51 -13.12 -1.94
C THR A 196 19.08 -12.56 -2.01
N VAL A 197 18.80 -11.81 -3.07
CA VAL A 197 17.45 -11.33 -3.39
C VAL A 197 16.99 -12.00 -4.67
N ARG A 198 15.83 -12.64 -4.61
CA ARG A 198 15.19 -13.29 -5.77
C ARG A 198 13.83 -12.70 -6.01
N SER A 199 13.47 -12.59 -7.27
CA SER A 199 12.14 -12.15 -7.67
C SER A 199 11.35 -13.33 -8.24
N LYS A 200 10.06 -13.35 -7.95
CA LYS A 200 9.08 -14.25 -8.52
C LYS A 200 7.83 -13.49 -8.90
N ASP A 201 7.36 -13.67 -10.10
CA ASP A 201 6.14 -13.06 -10.60
C ASP A 201 4.99 -14.06 -10.53
N CYS A 202 3.85 -13.63 -10.03
CA CYS A 202 2.60 -14.38 -9.96
C CYS A 202 1.51 -13.59 -10.67
N LEU A 203 0.82 -14.24 -11.61
CA LEU A 203 -0.36 -13.64 -12.24
C LEU A 203 -1.56 -13.76 -11.30
N LEU A 204 -2.25 -12.66 -11.09
CA LEU A 204 -3.47 -12.60 -10.28
C LEU A 204 -4.64 -12.18 -11.15
N TYR A 205 -5.74 -12.88 -10.97
CA TYR A 205 -7.02 -12.59 -11.60
C TYR A 205 -8.07 -12.36 -10.52
N THR A 206 -8.87 -11.32 -10.65
CA THR A 206 -10.09 -11.18 -9.88
C THR A 206 -11.24 -11.70 -10.73
N SER A 207 -11.54 -12.97 -10.67
CA SER A 207 -12.84 -13.47 -11.06
C SER A 207 -13.65 -13.74 -9.81
N ASP A 208 -14.99 -13.67 -9.88
CA ASP A 208 -15.86 -14.05 -8.76
C ASP A 208 -15.82 -15.55 -8.42
N ALA A 209 -15.02 -16.33 -9.14
CA ALA A 209 -14.74 -17.73 -8.86
C ALA A 209 -13.39 -17.83 -8.12
N ALA A 210 -13.44 -18.33 -6.91
CA ALA A 210 -12.31 -18.39 -5.95
C ALA A 210 -11.19 -19.39 -6.30
N ASP A 211 -11.05 -19.91 -7.51
CA ASP A 211 -10.32 -21.17 -7.71
C ASP A 211 -9.16 -21.20 -8.71
N ASP A 212 -8.79 -20.13 -9.41
CA ASP A 212 -7.69 -20.24 -10.38
C ASP A 212 -6.57 -19.24 -10.14
N LEU A 213 -5.66 -19.58 -9.24
CA LEU A 213 -4.36 -18.92 -9.08
C LEU A 213 -3.28 -19.77 -9.77
N LEU A 214 -2.83 -19.34 -10.94
CA LEU A 214 -1.68 -19.93 -11.62
C LEU A 214 -0.43 -19.09 -11.32
N CYS A 215 0.48 -19.66 -10.51
CA CYS A 215 1.86 -19.18 -10.41
C CYS A 215 2.75 -20.00 -11.34
N VAL A 216 3.41 -19.35 -12.30
CA VAL A 216 4.38 -19.94 -13.21
C VAL A 216 5.81 -19.74 -12.70
#